data_c4867666a08134dbe2d574fa32170870
#
_entry.id   c4867666a08134dbe2d574fa32170870
#
_cell.length_a   1.000
_cell.length_b   1.000
_cell.length_c   1.000
_cell.angle_alpha   90.00
_cell.angle_beta   90.00
_cell.angle_gamma   90.00
#
_symmetry.space_group_name_H-M   'P 1'
#
loop_
_entity.id
_entity.type
_entity.pdbx_description
1 polymer ?
#
loop_
_entity_poly.entity_id
_entity_poly.type
_entity_poly.pdbx_seq_one_letter_code
_entity_poly.pdbx_strand_id
1 'polypeptide(L)'
;MAMKLHIITCSTRPGRIGPYVAKWFSEVAAQHGKFEVVSVDLAEFNLPVYNEPEHPVRQQYQHAHTKNWAASVSAADAYVFVTPEYNFGPPPSLLNALNYVY
;
A
#
# COMPACT_ATOMS: atom_id res chain seq x y z
N MET A 1 -2.84 20.45 12.12
CA MET A 1 -2.07 19.22 11.93
C MET A 1 -2.04 18.83 10.46
N ALA A 2 -0.89 18.37 10.02
CA ALA A 2 -0.77 17.91 8.64
C ALA A 2 -1.49 16.57 8.45
N MET A 3 -2.12 16.38 7.30
CA MET A 3 -2.70 15.12 6.93
C MET A 3 -1.60 14.12 6.56
N LYS A 4 -1.78 12.85 6.91
CA LYS A 4 -0.83 11.79 6.59
C LYS A 4 -1.10 11.26 5.19
N LEU A 5 -0.08 11.36 4.35
CA LEU A 5 -0.12 10.84 2.98
C LEU A 5 0.77 9.60 2.91
N HIS A 6 0.16 8.44 2.68
CA HIS A 6 0.90 7.21 2.43
C HIS A 6 1.18 7.06 0.95
N ILE A 7 2.45 6.89 0.61
CA ILE A 7 2.89 6.63 -0.75
C ILE A 7 3.26 5.16 -0.81
N ILE A 8 2.45 4.38 -1.50
CA ILE A 8 2.48 2.92 -1.47
C ILE A 8 3.11 2.39 -2.74
N THR A 9 4.26 1.74 -2.59
CA THR A 9 4.91 1.04 -3.69
C THR A 9 4.23 -0.30 -3.90
N CYS A 10 3.65 -0.51 -5.07
CA CYS A 10 2.81 -1.67 -5.36
C CYS A 10 3.52 -2.80 -6.08
N SER A 11 4.64 -2.54 -6.76
CA SER A 11 5.41 -3.59 -7.42
C SER A 11 6.12 -4.46 -6.39
N THR A 12 6.14 -5.78 -6.64
CA THR A 12 6.73 -6.74 -5.69
C THR A 12 7.72 -7.70 -6.38
N ARG A 13 7.86 -7.62 -7.70
CA ARG A 13 8.76 -8.55 -8.41
C ARG A 13 10.23 -8.24 -8.18
N PRO A 14 11.12 -9.24 -8.28
CA PRO A 14 12.57 -8.98 -8.21
C PRO A 14 13.02 -8.00 -9.30
N GLY A 15 13.94 -7.12 -8.95
CA GLY A 15 14.46 -6.12 -9.90
C GLY A 15 13.50 -4.97 -10.20
N ARG A 16 12.45 -4.83 -9.43
CA ARG A 16 11.47 -3.77 -9.61
C ARG A 16 12.09 -2.39 -9.47
N ILE A 17 11.54 -1.42 -10.22
CA ILE A 17 11.97 -0.02 -10.15
C ILE A 17 11.01 0.87 -9.38
N GLY A 18 9.86 0.34 -8.98
CA GLY A 18 8.84 1.09 -8.23
C GLY A 18 9.38 1.85 -7.02
N PRO A 19 10.26 1.25 -6.20
CA PRO A 19 10.82 1.97 -5.05
C PRO A 19 11.55 3.26 -5.40
N TYR A 20 12.22 3.31 -6.54
CA TYR A 20 12.91 4.53 -6.97
C TYR A 20 11.92 5.62 -7.37
N VAL A 21 10.86 5.23 -8.07
CA VAL A 21 9.79 6.17 -8.45
C VAL A 21 9.09 6.69 -7.19
N ALA A 22 8.79 5.80 -6.26
CA ALA A 22 8.14 6.18 -5.01
C ALA A 22 9.00 7.13 -4.18
N LYS A 23 10.31 6.90 -4.15
CA LYS A 23 11.25 7.78 -3.46
C LYS A 23 11.22 9.18 -4.06
N TRP A 24 11.31 9.26 -5.39
CA TRP A 24 11.23 10.55 -6.08
C TRP A 24 9.92 11.28 -5.75
N PHE A 25 8.80 10.57 -5.84
CA PHE A 25 7.50 11.18 -5.57
C PHE A 25 7.38 11.61 -4.10
N SER A 26 7.92 10.81 -3.18
CA SER A 26 7.91 11.15 -1.75
C SER A 26 8.65 12.46 -1.47
N GLU A 27 9.77 12.66 -2.16
CA GLU A 27 10.54 13.89 -2.02
C GLU A 27 9.76 15.10 -2.54
N VAL A 28 9.10 14.95 -3.68
CA VAL A 28 8.26 16.01 -4.25
C VAL A 28 7.11 16.35 -3.29
N ALA A 29 6.43 15.32 -2.78
CA ALA A 29 5.31 15.50 -1.87
C ALA A 29 5.75 16.16 -0.55
N ALA A 30 6.93 15.79 -0.04
CA ALA A 30 7.47 16.40 1.18
C ALA A 30 7.79 17.87 0.97
N GLN A 31 8.35 18.23 -0.19
CA GLN A 31 8.67 19.61 -0.52
C GLN A 31 7.41 20.46 -0.68
N HIS A 32 6.30 19.86 -1.05
CA HIS A 32 5.02 20.56 -1.14
C HIS A 32 4.59 21.10 0.23
N GLY A 33 4.97 20.44 1.31
CA GLY A 33 4.81 20.94 2.67
C GLY A 33 3.42 20.83 3.28
N LYS A 34 2.45 20.26 2.58
CA LYS A 34 1.07 20.15 3.05
C LYS A 34 0.75 18.82 3.72
N PHE A 35 1.65 17.83 3.60
CA PHE A 35 1.40 16.48 4.10
C PHE A 35 2.55 15.99 4.95
N GLU A 36 2.23 15.15 5.94
CA GLU A 36 3.21 14.28 6.56
C GLU A 36 3.31 13.04 5.66
N VAL A 37 4.45 12.88 4.99
CA VAL A 37 4.64 11.83 3.99
C VAL A 37 5.19 10.58 4.64
N VAL A 38 4.54 9.43 4.39
CA VAL A 38 4.97 8.12 4.89
C VAL A 38 5.13 7.20 3.69
N SER A 39 6.31 6.61 3.55
CA SER A 39 6.57 5.62 2.50
C SER A 39 6.16 4.23 2.97
N VAL A 40 5.39 3.54 2.15
CA VAL A 40 4.89 2.19 2.44
C VAL A 40 5.28 1.28 1.27
N ASP A 41 5.90 0.16 1.56
CA ASP A 41 6.26 -0.82 0.54
C ASP A 41 5.38 -2.05 0.71
N LEU A 42 4.52 -2.30 -0.27
CA LEU A 42 3.58 -3.42 -0.21
C LEU A 42 4.28 -4.77 -0.06
N ALA A 43 5.48 -4.90 -0.64
CA ALA A 43 6.25 -6.14 -0.55
C ALA A 43 6.59 -6.52 0.88
N GLU A 44 6.75 -5.57 1.79
CA GLU A 44 7.12 -5.84 3.18
C GLU A 44 6.03 -6.53 3.99
N PHE A 45 4.78 -6.45 3.53
CA PHE A 45 3.67 -7.09 4.24
C PHE A 45 3.56 -8.59 3.94
N ASN A 46 4.20 -9.06 2.89
CA ASN A 46 4.20 -10.48 2.50
C ASN A 46 2.79 -11.06 2.44
N LEU A 47 1.86 -10.34 1.83
CA LEU A 47 0.48 -10.79 1.74
C LEU A 47 0.37 -11.98 0.79
N PRO A 48 -0.10 -13.13 1.27
CA PRO A 48 -0.45 -14.22 0.35
C PRO A 48 -1.71 -13.86 -0.44
N VAL A 49 -2.07 -14.68 -1.41
CA VAL A 49 -3.36 -14.52 -2.06
C VAL A 49 -4.43 -14.52 -0.96
N TYR A 50 -5.38 -13.61 -1.07
CA TYR A 50 -6.37 -13.33 -0.02
C TYR A 50 -6.87 -14.61 0.64
N ASN A 51 -6.68 -14.71 1.95
CA ASN A 51 -6.94 -15.95 2.70
C ASN A 51 -7.65 -15.72 4.04
N GLU A 52 -8.29 -14.57 4.22
CA GLU A 52 -9.06 -14.33 5.43
C GLU A 52 -10.41 -15.04 5.35
N PRO A 53 -10.84 -15.75 6.40
CA PRO A 53 -12.11 -16.47 6.37
C PRO A 53 -13.33 -15.56 6.52
N GLU A 54 -13.18 -14.42 7.19
CA GLU A 54 -14.27 -13.48 7.40
C GLU A 54 -14.21 -12.33 6.41
N HIS A 55 -15.37 -11.83 6.00
CA HIS A 55 -15.42 -10.70 5.07
C HIS A 55 -14.74 -9.47 5.69
N PRO A 56 -13.95 -8.70 4.90
CA PRO A 56 -13.23 -7.54 5.43
C PRO A 56 -14.11 -6.49 6.11
N VAL A 57 -15.39 -6.40 5.74
CA VAL A 57 -16.31 -5.46 6.36
C VAL A 57 -16.42 -5.69 7.87
N ARG A 58 -16.19 -6.92 8.34
CA ARG A 58 -16.25 -7.25 9.75
C ARG A 58 -15.00 -6.90 10.51
N GLN A 59 -13.88 -6.71 9.79
CA GLN A 59 -12.56 -6.42 10.37
C GLN A 59 -12.13 -7.42 11.44
N GLN A 60 -12.52 -8.69 11.27
CA GLN A 60 -12.18 -9.79 12.18
C GLN A 60 -11.03 -10.60 11.56
N TYR A 61 -9.88 -9.95 11.41
CA TYR A 61 -8.74 -10.56 10.76
C TYR A 61 -8.07 -11.62 11.63
N GLN A 62 -7.69 -12.74 11.01
CA GLN A 62 -7.07 -13.87 11.69
C GLN A 62 -5.56 -13.84 11.60
N HIS A 63 -5.00 -13.27 10.51
CA HIS A 63 -3.58 -13.37 10.23
C HIS A 63 -2.84 -12.09 10.57
N ALA A 64 -1.59 -12.24 11.07
CA ALA A 64 -0.76 -11.10 11.42
C ALA A 64 -0.49 -10.20 10.22
N HIS A 65 -0.26 -10.78 9.04
CA HIS A 65 -0.01 -9.99 7.83
C HIS A 65 -1.18 -9.08 7.50
N THR A 66 -2.41 -9.56 7.68
CA THR A 66 -3.61 -8.75 7.45
C THR A 66 -3.73 -7.62 8.47
N LYS A 67 -3.50 -7.94 9.74
CA LYS A 67 -3.58 -6.94 10.81
C LYS A 67 -2.56 -5.83 10.60
N ASN A 68 -1.34 -6.18 10.20
CA ASN A 68 -0.30 -5.20 9.94
C ASN A 68 -0.66 -4.29 8.76
N TRP A 69 -1.16 -4.88 7.68
CA TRP A 69 -1.57 -4.12 6.50
C TRP A 69 -2.76 -3.21 6.81
N ALA A 70 -3.78 -3.73 7.48
CA ALA A 70 -4.95 -2.95 7.87
C ALA A 70 -4.58 -1.78 8.80
N ALA A 71 -3.67 -2.00 9.73
CA ALA A 71 -3.19 -0.94 10.62
C ALA A 71 -2.49 0.16 9.83
N SER A 72 -1.66 -0.20 8.85
CA SER A 72 -0.99 0.76 7.98
C SER A 72 -2.01 1.59 7.19
N VAL A 73 -2.98 0.93 6.59
CA VAL A 73 -4.03 1.60 5.81
C VAL A 73 -4.83 2.57 6.69
N SER A 74 -5.18 2.14 7.89
CA SER A 74 -5.98 2.96 8.80
C SER A 74 -5.24 4.19 9.34
N ALA A 75 -3.92 4.18 9.28
CA ALA A 75 -3.11 5.29 9.80
C ALA A 75 -3.06 6.48 8.83
N ALA A 76 -3.46 6.32 7.58
CA ALA A 76 -3.35 7.36 6.57
C ALA A 76 -4.65 8.14 6.40
N ASP A 77 -4.50 9.40 6.00
CA ASP A 77 -5.64 10.24 5.60
C ASP A 77 -5.82 10.22 4.08
N ALA A 78 -4.74 9.99 3.35
CA ALA A 78 -4.78 9.94 1.88
C ALA A 78 -3.72 8.97 1.36
N TYR A 79 -3.90 8.51 0.13
CA TYR A 79 -3.05 7.48 -0.46
C TYR A 79 -2.62 7.86 -1.87
N VAL A 80 -1.36 7.55 -2.20
CA VAL A 80 -0.86 7.55 -3.57
C VAL A 80 -0.29 6.17 -3.84
N PHE A 81 -0.75 5.55 -4.92
CA PHE A 81 -0.25 4.24 -5.34
C PHE A 81 0.75 4.41 -6.47
N VAL A 82 1.99 3.98 -6.23
CA VAL A 82 3.01 3.91 -7.26
C VAL A 82 2.98 2.49 -7.82
N THR A 83 2.38 2.33 -8.98
CA THR A 83 2.00 1.02 -9.50
C THR A 83 2.53 0.78 -10.89
N PRO A 84 3.03 -0.44 -11.18
CA PRO A 84 3.27 -0.83 -12.57
C PRO A 84 1.95 -1.13 -13.26
N GLU A 85 2.01 -1.21 -14.58
CA GLU A 85 0.92 -1.70 -15.41
C GLU A 85 1.35 -3.05 -15.99
N TYR A 86 0.48 -4.06 -15.85
CA TYR A 86 0.71 -5.39 -16.43
C TYR A 86 -0.52 -5.76 -17.26
N ASN A 87 -0.30 -5.99 -18.56
CA ASN A 87 -1.39 -6.36 -19.48
C ASN A 87 -2.59 -5.42 -19.41
N PHE A 88 -2.32 -4.12 -19.42
CA PHE A 88 -3.35 -3.07 -19.40
C PHE A 88 -4.14 -2.99 -18.09
N GLY A 89 -3.58 -3.51 -17.00
CA GLY A 89 -4.25 -3.50 -15.70
C GLY A 89 -3.29 -3.30 -14.56
N PRO A 90 -3.81 -3.20 -13.34
CA PRO A 90 -2.96 -3.11 -12.15
C PRO A 90 -2.28 -4.45 -11.86
N PRO A 91 -1.20 -4.45 -11.07
CA PRO A 91 -0.54 -5.71 -10.71
C PRO A 91 -1.41 -6.53 -9.75
N PRO A 92 -1.27 -7.85 -9.76
CA PRO A 92 -1.99 -8.72 -8.81
C PRO A 92 -1.76 -8.34 -7.36
N SER A 93 -0.55 -7.87 -7.02
CA SER A 93 -0.21 -7.46 -5.65
C SER A 93 -1.12 -6.36 -5.15
N LEU A 94 -1.42 -5.36 -5.97
CA LEU A 94 -2.30 -4.26 -5.58
C LEU A 94 -3.74 -4.73 -5.42
N LEU A 95 -4.26 -5.44 -6.40
CA LEU A 95 -5.63 -5.96 -6.33
C LEU A 95 -5.81 -6.86 -5.11
N ASN A 96 -4.85 -7.73 -4.87
CA ASN A 96 -4.88 -8.62 -3.71
C ASN A 96 -4.88 -7.82 -2.40
N ALA A 97 -4.03 -6.82 -2.29
CA ALA A 97 -3.96 -5.98 -1.09
C ALA A 97 -5.27 -5.26 -0.82
N LEU A 98 -5.92 -4.74 -1.87
CA LEU A 98 -7.20 -4.06 -1.72
C LEU A 98 -8.30 -5.01 -1.24
N ASN A 99 -8.21 -6.29 -1.57
CA ASN A 99 -9.21 -7.26 -1.12
C ASN A 99 -9.14 -7.54 0.39
N TYR A 100 -8.02 -7.26 1.04
CA TYR A 100 -7.84 -7.49 2.47
C TYR A 100 -8.51 -6.42 3.35
N VAL A 101 -8.81 -5.25 2.81
CA VAL A 101 -9.28 -4.11 3.60
C VAL A 101 -10.64 -3.62 3.10
N TYR A 102 -11.33 -2.89 4.01
CA TYR A 102 -12.67 -2.37 3.69
C TYR A 102 -12.80 -0.92 4.16
#